data_545450b17cee2136d9911197d1708443
#
_entry.id   545450b17cee2136d9911197d1708443
#
_cell.length_a   1.000
_cell.length_b   1.000
_cell.length_c   1.000
_cell.angle_alpha   90.00
_cell.angle_beta   90.00
_cell.angle_gamma   90.00
#
_symmetry.space_group_name_H-M   'P 1'
#
loop_
_entity.id
_entity.type
_entity.pdbx_description
1 polymer ?
#
loop_
_entity_poly.entity_id
_entity_poly.type
_entity_poly.pdbx_seq_one_letter_code
_entity_poly.pdbx_strand_id
1 'polypeptide(L)'
;MNPPIVNNSSFNFQSLPMPCEIHHEAPQFYCQTCNRPICVKCGFQQHPGHIMINFMEAVEVASTQAKEILNEAKLGISALREELDATQMAIEILEQKARQATTDVMLCVRRVASALEAREKELLGKIEKARLFKFAALKARDEGLRNGLTRLSVAVDKLNGAIESNILTSNPLNLFLTKDMTSAEVFQIQQSRQSLPSQEENWISFNGLEGSMLTSISNFGGIVVNNPGPIGDRRAVRGRGNSPHIKQTAAIALNPGIGRPIPSNTFPVVVRTNRNCDLSIKPLRIIGNNSNTMDNLCRPWGVACDRDGHIIVADRSNNRIQIYKQDGQLIRRFGSHGTGPGQFDRPAGIAVDARRRIIVADKDNHRIQILAMDGLFLLCFGEKGSRYGQFNYPWDVAANSECQIVVSDTRNHRVQLFSPEGIFLRKYGFESAPNMWKHFDSPRGVAFGPEGNVVTTDFNNHRLIIIDADFMQSRIFECESSGSSKQFLRPQGLVIDDEGNIIVADSRNHRIQIFDSDGMLKWRFGNYGKAEDEMDRPSGIALCPDGRIVVVDFGNNRILLI
;
A
#
# COMPACT_ATOMS: atom_id res chain seq x y z
N MET A 1 19.35 36.80 2.13
CA MET A 1 20.62 37.05 2.83
C MET A 1 21.67 37.29 1.77
N ASN A 2 22.12 38.54 1.63
CA ASN A 2 23.14 38.95 0.66
C ASN A 2 24.50 38.36 1.06
N PRO A 3 25.31 37.87 0.10
CA PRO A 3 26.69 37.49 0.38
C PRO A 3 27.57 38.73 0.59
N PRO A 4 28.65 38.63 1.37
CA PRO A 4 29.47 39.79 1.73
C PRO A 4 30.23 40.34 0.53
N ILE A 5 30.20 41.66 0.41
CA ILE A 5 31.00 42.43 -0.52
C ILE A 5 32.47 42.29 -0.16
N VAL A 6 33.23 41.62 -1.02
CA VAL A 6 34.72 41.60 -0.93
C VAL A 6 35.21 42.97 -1.39
N ASN A 7 35.78 43.72 -0.44
CA ASN A 7 36.42 45.00 -0.70
C ASN A 7 37.58 44.81 -1.69
N ASN A 8 37.53 45.61 -2.77
CA ASN A 8 38.67 45.82 -3.67
C ASN A 8 39.81 46.43 -2.91
N SER A 9 40.77 45.65 -2.51
CA SER A 9 42.09 46.15 -2.17
C SER A 9 42.79 46.53 -3.47
N SER A 10 42.99 47.81 -3.63
CA SER A 10 43.80 48.43 -4.68
C SER A 10 45.22 47.82 -4.71
N PHE A 11 45.48 46.96 -5.71
CA PHE A 11 46.81 46.53 -6.02
C PHE A 11 47.57 47.70 -6.67
N ASN A 12 48.47 48.29 -5.91
CA ASN A 12 49.38 49.33 -6.34
C ASN A 12 50.51 48.64 -7.19
N PHE A 13 50.40 48.70 -8.51
CA PHE A 13 51.41 48.24 -9.45
C PHE A 13 52.52 49.31 -9.57
N GLN A 14 53.37 49.40 -8.56
CA GLN A 14 54.71 50.03 -8.65
C GLN A 14 55.72 49.04 -8.04
N SER A 15 56.00 47.97 -8.74
CA SER A 15 57.20 47.17 -8.50
C SER A 15 57.90 46.99 -9.85
N LEU A 16 59.05 47.62 -9.97
CA LEU A 16 60.06 47.33 -10.99
C LEU A 16 60.23 45.80 -11.14
N PRO A 17 60.50 45.27 -12.34
CA PRO A 17 60.72 43.86 -12.54
C PRO A 17 61.81 43.39 -11.57
N MET A 18 61.47 42.30 -10.80
CA MET A 18 62.41 41.75 -9.83
C MET A 18 63.74 41.45 -10.50
N PRO A 19 64.83 41.99 -9.95
CA PRO A 19 66.15 41.71 -10.52
C PRO A 19 66.47 40.20 -10.49
N CYS A 20 67.25 39.75 -11.40
CA CYS A 20 67.74 38.38 -11.45
C CYS A 20 68.37 37.97 -10.10
N GLU A 21 67.88 36.89 -9.52
CA GLU A 21 68.31 36.41 -8.19
C GLU A 21 69.78 36.12 -8.08
N ILE A 22 70.47 35.78 -9.22
CA ILE A 22 71.88 35.40 -9.27
C ILE A 22 72.80 36.59 -9.59
N HIS A 23 72.33 37.48 -10.49
CA HIS A 23 73.18 38.56 -11.01
C HIS A 23 72.72 39.94 -10.58
N HIS A 24 71.57 40.05 -9.91
CA HIS A 24 70.92 41.30 -9.46
C HIS A 24 70.71 42.36 -10.56
N GLU A 25 70.68 41.91 -11.84
CA GLU A 25 70.44 42.76 -13.03
C GLU A 25 68.98 42.70 -13.47
N ALA A 26 68.44 43.75 -14.06
CA ALA A 26 67.12 43.81 -14.64
C ALA A 26 66.94 42.79 -15.79
N PRO A 27 65.83 42.10 -15.92
CA PRO A 27 65.60 41.19 -17.02
C PRO A 27 65.51 41.95 -18.35
N GLN A 28 66.26 41.48 -19.35
CA GLN A 28 66.23 42.05 -20.71
C GLN A 28 65.63 41.08 -21.72
N PHE A 29 65.59 39.80 -21.40
CA PHE A 29 65.07 38.73 -22.26
C PHE A 29 64.02 37.92 -21.52
N TYR A 30 63.13 37.30 -22.27
CA TYR A 30 62.20 36.28 -21.80
C TYR A 30 62.54 34.96 -22.51
N CYS A 31 62.82 33.94 -21.72
CA CYS A 31 63.10 32.61 -22.27
C CYS A 31 61.75 31.90 -22.48
N GLN A 32 61.38 31.70 -23.74
CA GLN A 32 60.10 30.99 -24.07
C GLN A 32 60.20 29.50 -23.74
N THR A 33 61.36 28.91 -23.76
CA THR A 33 61.53 27.50 -23.41
C THR A 33 61.34 27.23 -21.91
N CYS A 34 61.74 28.16 -21.04
CA CYS A 34 61.67 28.04 -19.59
C CYS A 34 60.49 28.86 -18.96
N ASN A 35 59.81 29.65 -19.75
CA ASN A 35 58.71 30.53 -19.34
C ASN A 35 59.09 31.49 -18.19
N ARG A 36 60.22 32.14 -18.28
CA ARG A 36 60.69 33.08 -17.25
C ARG A 36 61.52 34.23 -17.80
N PRO A 37 61.48 35.42 -17.16
CA PRO A 37 62.34 36.53 -17.49
C PRO A 37 63.80 36.22 -17.06
N ILE A 38 64.76 36.66 -17.83
CA ILE A 38 66.20 36.42 -17.61
C ILE A 38 67.00 37.66 -17.91
N CYS A 39 68.11 37.87 -17.17
CA CYS A 39 69.10 38.92 -17.48
C CYS A 39 70.08 38.44 -18.60
N VAL A 40 70.85 39.34 -19.15
CA VAL A 40 71.82 39.06 -20.25
C VAL A 40 72.76 37.95 -19.83
N LYS A 41 73.32 37.99 -18.62
CA LYS A 41 74.35 37.01 -18.16
C LYS A 41 73.75 35.59 -18.03
N CYS A 42 72.50 35.47 -17.49
CA CYS A 42 71.79 34.19 -17.46
C CYS A 42 71.56 33.64 -18.88
N GLY A 43 71.22 34.50 -19.83
CA GLY A 43 71.00 34.10 -21.22
C GLY A 43 72.18 33.37 -21.83
N PHE A 44 73.35 33.86 -21.59
CA PHE A 44 74.58 33.26 -22.09
C PHE A 44 75.07 32.06 -21.28
N GLN A 45 74.93 32.07 -19.97
CA GLN A 45 75.52 31.06 -19.08
C GLN A 45 74.59 29.87 -18.78
N GLN A 46 73.30 30.12 -18.63
CA GLN A 46 72.30 29.13 -18.13
C GLN A 46 71.28 28.70 -19.18
N HIS A 47 71.13 29.47 -20.30
CA HIS A 47 70.12 29.20 -21.32
C HIS A 47 70.74 29.10 -22.76
N PRO A 48 71.90 28.45 -22.95
CA PRO A 48 72.45 28.26 -24.27
C PRO A 48 71.50 27.41 -25.14
N GLY A 49 71.14 27.96 -26.32
CA GLY A 49 70.29 27.26 -27.28
C GLY A 49 68.79 27.34 -27.00
N HIS A 50 68.32 28.03 -25.93
CA HIS A 50 66.93 28.31 -25.70
C HIS A 50 66.41 29.46 -26.56
N ILE A 51 65.13 29.45 -26.90
CA ILE A 51 64.52 30.53 -27.66
C ILE A 51 64.27 31.70 -26.72
N MET A 52 64.86 32.86 -27.04
CA MET A 52 64.75 34.08 -26.24
C MET A 52 64.17 35.21 -27.09
N ILE A 53 63.30 35.99 -26.53
CA ILE A 53 62.76 37.23 -27.13
C ILE A 53 63.05 38.41 -26.19
N ASN A 54 62.94 39.59 -26.71
CA ASN A 54 63.06 40.81 -25.89
C ASN A 54 62.01 40.82 -24.80
N PHE A 55 62.38 41.19 -23.57
CA PHE A 55 61.50 41.15 -22.42
C PHE A 55 60.25 42.08 -22.59
N MET A 56 60.46 43.26 -23.18
CA MET A 56 59.38 44.19 -23.46
C MET A 56 58.42 43.66 -24.52
N GLU A 57 58.89 43.01 -25.54
CA GLU A 57 58.08 42.34 -26.56
C GLU A 57 57.27 41.21 -25.96
N ALA A 58 57.85 40.40 -25.09
CA ALA A 58 57.13 39.37 -24.34
C ALA A 58 56.00 39.92 -23.45
N VAL A 59 56.25 41.06 -22.79
CA VAL A 59 55.25 41.75 -21.96
C VAL A 59 54.08 42.31 -22.81
N GLU A 60 54.39 42.84 -24.00
CA GLU A 60 53.37 43.36 -24.90
C GLU A 60 52.43 42.24 -25.44
N VAL A 61 53.03 41.14 -25.87
CA VAL A 61 52.27 39.94 -26.29
C VAL A 61 51.40 39.40 -25.14
N ALA A 62 51.99 39.24 -23.96
CA ALA A 62 51.23 38.76 -22.78
C ALA A 62 50.09 39.73 -22.37
N SER A 63 50.34 41.02 -22.47
CA SER A 63 49.30 42.04 -22.19
C SER A 63 48.12 41.98 -23.17
N THR A 64 48.42 41.73 -24.46
CA THR A 64 47.39 41.58 -25.49
C THR A 64 46.58 40.30 -25.25
N GLN A 65 47.21 39.17 -25.02
CA GLN A 65 46.52 37.91 -24.67
C GLN A 65 45.70 38.02 -23.40
N ALA A 66 46.23 38.70 -22.37
CA ALA A 66 45.48 38.95 -21.14
C ALA A 66 44.20 39.77 -21.35
N LYS A 67 44.25 40.78 -22.26
CA LYS A 67 43.06 41.55 -22.62
C LYS A 67 42.03 40.72 -23.38
N GLU A 68 42.43 39.84 -24.25
CA GLU A 68 41.55 38.91 -24.98
C GLU A 68 40.82 37.97 -23.99
N ILE A 69 41.61 37.30 -23.12
CA ILE A 69 41.04 36.42 -22.08
C ILE A 69 40.08 37.17 -21.16
N LEU A 70 40.42 38.42 -20.76
CA LEU A 70 39.55 39.25 -19.95
C LEU A 70 38.21 39.57 -20.64
N ASN A 71 38.24 39.83 -21.95
CA ASN A 71 37.04 40.07 -22.73
C ASN A 71 36.18 38.80 -22.86
N GLU A 72 36.78 37.67 -23.17
CA GLU A 72 36.06 36.38 -23.18
C GLU A 72 35.41 36.08 -21.83
N ALA A 73 36.16 36.24 -20.72
CA ALA A 73 35.60 36.05 -19.37
C ALA A 73 34.42 36.99 -19.07
N LYS A 74 34.49 38.25 -19.49
CA LYS A 74 33.36 39.19 -19.32
C LYS A 74 32.12 38.78 -20.11
N LEU A 75 32.28 38.34 -21.35
CA LEU A 75 31.18 37.81 -22.16
C LEU A 75 30.58 36.56 -21.55
N GLY A 76 31.41 35.61 -21.05
CA GLY A 76 30.96 34.44 -20.33
C GLY A 76 30.15 34.75 -19.06
N ILE A 77 30.62 35.75 -18.29
CA ILE A 77 29.88 36.20 -17.08
C ILE A 77 28.50 36.79 -17.46
N SER A 78 28.43 37.58 -18.56
CA SER A 78 27.15 38.11 -19.03
C SER A 78 26.16 37.02 -19.44
N ALA A 79 26.64 36.04 -20.22
CA ALA A 79 25.82 34.90 -20.65
C ALA A 79 25.31 34.06 -19.46
N LEU A 80 26.15 33.78 -18.47
CA LEU A 80 25.74 33.05 -17.26
C LEU A 80 24.71 33.82 -16.43
N ARG A 81 24.77 35.16 -16.39
CA ARG A 81 23.75 35.95 -15.70
C ARG A 81 22.41 35.87 -16.41
N GLU A 82 22.38 35.97 -17.74
CA GLU A 82 21.15 35.81 -18.52
C GLU A 82 20.49 34.45 -18.32
N GLU A 83 21.30 33.37 -18.29
CA GLU A 83 20.80 32.03 -18.01
C GLU A 83 20.27 31.88 -16.57
N LEU A 84 20.95 32.52 -15.60
CA LEU A 84 20.48 32.53 -14.21
C LEU A 84 19.13 33.19 -14.07
N ASP A 85 18.96 34.38 -14.66
CA ASP A 85 17.69 35.14 -14.65
C ASP A 85 16.57 34.35 -15.34
N ALA A 86 16.85 33.71 -16.48
CA ALA A 86 15.89 32.87 -17.19
C ALA A 86 15.48 31.65 -16.35
N THR A 87 16.44 31.02 -15.64
CA THR A 87 16.17 29.89 -14.75
C THR A 87 15.32 30.32 -13.56
N GLN A 88 15.60 31.47 -12.96
CA GLN A 88 14.82 32.02 -11.86
C GLN A 88 13.36 32.28 -12.26
N MET A 89 13.13 32.87 -13.42
CA MET A 89 11.79 33.06 -13.96
C MET A 89 11.06 31.75 -14.22
N ALA A 90 11.77 30.74 -14.72
CA ALA A 90 11.18 29.41 -14.95
C ALA A 90 10.76 28.74 -13.65
N ILE A 91 11.53 28.88 -12.57
CA ILE A 91 11.17 28.39 -11.22
C ILE A 91 9.90 29.07 -10.71
N GLU A 92 9.79 30.39 -10.82
CA GLU A 92 8.60 31.13 -10.38
C GLU A 92 7.33 30.71 -11.13
N ILE A 93 7.43 30.53 -12.45
CA ILE A 93 6.32 30.05 -13.30
C ILE A 93 5.92 28.63 -12.88
N LEU A 94 6.88 27.75 -12.62
CA LEU A 94 6.62 26.38 -12.18
C LEU A 94 5.86 26.36 -10.84
N GLU A 95 6.32 27.14 -9.87
CA GLU A 95 5.65 27.24 -8.57
C GLU A 95 4.23 27.79 -8.67
N GLN A 96 4.02 28.82 -9.53
CA GLN A 96 2.69 29.37 -9.75
C GLN A 96 1.75 28.32 -10.36
N LYS A 97 2.20 27.57 -11.37
CA LYS A 97 1.42 26.51 -12.01
C LYS A 97 1.13 25.37 -11.05
N ALA A 98 2.08 24.98 -10.20
CA ALA A 98 1.88 23.96 -9.18
C ALA A 98 0.81 24.37 -8.15
N ARG A 99 0.85 25.63 -7.68
CA ARG A 99 -0.18 26.18 -6.78
C ARG A 99 -1.56 26.22 -7.43
N GLN A 100 -1.63 26.61 -8.70
CA GLN A 100 -2.89 26.61 -9.44
C GLN A 100 -3.45 25.18 -9.58
N ALA A 101 -2.64 24.22 -10.00
CA ALA A 101 -3.05 22.82 -10.14
C ALA A 101 -3.54 22.24 -8.80
N THR A 102 -2.87 22.54 -7.69
CA THR A 102 -3.30 22.13 -6.35
C THR A 102 -4.69 22.70 -6.00
N THR A 103 -4.93 23.98 -6.31
CA THR A 103 -6.22 24.61 -6.06
C THR A 103 -7.33 23.98 -6.91
N ASP A 104 -7.04 23.70 -8.18
CA ASP A 104 -7.99 23.10 -9.12
C ASP A 104 -8.39 21.69 -8.66
N VAL A 105 -7.43 20.88 -8.21
CA VAL A 105 -7.70 19.55 -7.62
C VAL A 105 -8.61 19.68 -6.40
N MET A 106 -8.30 20.58 -5.46
CA MET A 106 -9.11 20.75 -4.24
C MET A 106 -10.55 21.18 -4.56
N LEU A 107 -10.73 22.11 -5.50
CA LEU A 107 -12.06 22.58 -5.90
C LEU A 107 -12.85 21.47 -6.59
N CYS A 108 -12.21 20.68 -7.43
CA CYS A 108 -12.84 19.57 -8.14
C CYS A 108 -13.31 18.49 -7.16
N VAL A 109 -12.46 18.06 -6.23
CA VAL A 109 -12.80 17.07 -5.19
C VAL A 109 -13.95 17.57 -4.31
N ARG A 110 -13.94 18.84 -3.89
CA ARG A 110 -15.05 19.42 -3.09
C ARG A 110 -16.39 19.40 -3.82
N ARG A 111 -16.40 19.69 -5.14
CA ARG A 111 -17.64 19.61 -5.93
C ARG A 111 -18.20 18.20 -6.01
N VAL A 112 -17.33 17.19 -6.20
CA VAL A 112 -17.74 15.79 -6.24
C VAL A 112 -18.27 15.35 -4.86
N ALA A 113 -17.57 15.68 -3.77
CA ALA A 113 -18.00 15.38 -2.41
C ALA A 113 -19.39 15.98 -2.10
N SER A 114 -19.59 17.26 -2.42
CA SER A 114 -20.89 17.93 -2.22
C SER A 114 -22.02 17.30 -3.04
N ALA A 115 -21.73 16.85 -4.27
CA ALA A 115 -22.73 16.16 -5.08
C ALA A 115 -23.10 14.79 -4.51
N LEU A 116 -22.15 14.04 -3.93
CA LEU A 116 -22.38 12.77 -3.25
C LEU A 116 -23.21 12.95 -1.97
N GLU A 117 -22.90 13.94 -1.15
CA GLU A 117 -23.68 14.28 0.06
C GLU A 117 -25.12 14.68 -0.28
N ALA A 118 -25.32 15.44 -1.34
CA ALA A 118 -26.67 15.79 -1.81
C ALA A 118 -27.43 14.54 -2.27
N ARG A 119 -26.76 13.60 -2.95
CA ARG A 119 -27.37 12.34 -3.40
C ARG A 119 -27.71 11.41 -2.24
N GLU A 120 -26.82 11.31 -1.25
CA GLU A 120 -27.08 10.56 -0.01
C GLU A 120 -28.37 11.07 0.67
N LYS A 121 -28.46 12.37 0.89
CA LYS A 121 -29.63 13.00 1.51
C LYS A 121 -30.93 12.73 0.74
N GLU A 122 -30.86 12.77 -0.60
CA GLU A 122 -32.00 12.44 -1.46
C GLU A 122 -32.44 10.98 -1.29
N LEU A 123 -31.49 10.04 -1.28
CA LEU A 123 -31.76 8.61 -1.14
C LEU A 123 -32.33 8.26 0.23
N LEU A 124 -31.75 8.81 1.30
CA LEU A 124 -32.27 8.65 2.67
C LEU A 124 -33.69 9.20 2.78
N GLY A 125 -33.98 10.34 2.17
CA GLY A 125 -35.32 10.90 2.10
C GLY A 125 -36.35 10.00 1.37
N LYS A 126 -35.92 9.31 0.31
CA LYS A 126 -36.77 8.33 -0.41
C LYS A 126 -37.03 7.09 0.43
N ILE A 127 -36.03 6.57 1.14
CA ILE A 127 -36.19 5.44 2.08
C ILE A 127 -37.17 5.79 3.16
N GLU A 128 -37.04 6.95 3.79
CA GLU A 128 -37.96 7.37 4.89
C GLU A 128 -39.40 7.55 4.41
N LYS A 129 -39.62 8.15 3.24
CA LYS A 129 -40.95 8.24 2.64
C LYS A 129 -41.57 6.87 2.38
N ALA A 130 -40.81 5.93 1.81
CA ALA A 130 -41.24 4.56 1.57
C ALA A 130 -41.56 3.83 2.89
N ARG A 131 -40.70 4.01 3.91
CA ARG A 131 -40.92 3.47 5.27
C ARG A 131 -42.23 3.96 5.89
N LEU A 132 -42.47 5.27 5.88
CA LEU A 132 -43.67 5.86 6.42
C LEU A 132 -44.93 5.34 5.72
N PHE A 133 -44.91 5.28 4.38
CA PHE A 133 -46.03 4.77 3.60
C PHE A 133 -46.37 3.31 3.93
N LYS A 134 -45.33 2.44 3.92
CA LYS A 134 -45.48 1.02 4.23
C LYS A 134 -45.89 0.79 5.69
N PHE A 135 -45.35 1.58 6.63
CA PHE A 135 -45.72 1.50 8.04
C PHE A 135 -47.18 1.86 8.27
N ALA A 136 -47.68 2.92 7.62
CA ALA A 136 -49.10 3.30 7.70
C ALA A 136 -50.01 2.19 7.15
N ALA A 137 -49.65 1.57 6.02
CA ALA A 137 -50.40 0.46 5.46
C ALA A 137 -50.44 -0.78 6.38
N LEU A 138 -49.29 -1.12 6.99
CA LEU A 138 -49.23 -2.24 7.94
C LEU A 138 -49.98 -1.97 9.22
N LYS A 139 -49.95 -0.72 9.71
CA LYS A 139 -50.72 -0.32 10.89
C LYS A 139 -52.24 -0.41 10.66
N ALA A 140 -52.72 0.08 9.52
CA ALA A 140 -54.11 -0.06 9.14
C ALA A 140 -54.53 -1.53 9.03
N ARG A 141 -53.68 -2.39 8.51
CA ARG A 141 -53.88 -3.84 8.45
C ARG A 141 -53.96 -4.46 9.86
N ASP A 142 -53.02 -4.12 10.77
CA ASP A 142 -53.04 -4.61 12.16
C ASP A 142 -54.35 -4.23 12.87
N GLU A 143 -54.81 -2.99 12.73
CA GLU A 143 -56.08 -2.52 13.26
C GLU A 143 -57.28 -3.31 12.69
N GLY A 144 -57.28 -3.55 11.37
CA GLY A 144 -58.31 -4.37 10.71
C GLY A 144 -58.34 -5.81 11.22
N LEU A 145 -57.17 -6.43 11.40
CA LEU A 145 -57.07 -7.79 11.96
C LEU A 145 -57.52 -7.86 13.43
N ARG A 146 -57.14 -6.88 14.25
CA ARG A 146 -57.58 -6.80 15.67
C ARG A 146 -59.08 -6.63 15.78
N ASN A 147 -59.67 -5.75 14.97
CA ASN A 147 -61.13 -5.57 14.91
C ASN A 147 -61.85 -6.86 14.46
N GLY A 148 -61.30 -7.54 13.44
CA GLY A 148 -61.80 -8.83 12.98
C GLY A 148 -61.74 -9.91 14.07
N LEU A 149 -60.62 -9.98 14.82
CA LEU A 149 -60.45 -10.91 15.92
C LEU A 149 -61.48 -10.65 17.04
N THR A 150 -61.70 -9.38 17.42
CA THR A 150 -62.70 -9.00 18.46
C THR A 150 -64.09 -9.36 18.02
N ARG A 151 -64.47 -9.07 16.77
CA ARG A 151 -65.82 -9.43 16.24
C ARG A 151 -66.00 -10.94 16.22
N LEU A 152 -65.00 -11.71 15.82
CA LEU A 152 -65.10 -13.18 15.82
C LEU A 152 -65.19 -13.76 17.23
N SER A 153 -64.40 -13.22 18.18
CA SER A 153 -64.49 -13.64 19.59
C SER A 153 -65.90 -13.44 20.13
N VAL A 154 -66.48 -12.26 19.94
CA VAL A 154 -67.85 -11.97 20.37
C VAL A 154 -68.92 -12.89 19.71
N ALA A 155 -68.71 -13.20 18.41
CA ALA A 155 -69.64 -14.12 17.70
C ALA A 155 -69.52 -15.57 18.24
N VAL A 156 -68.30 -16.01 18.56
CA VAL A 156 -68.03 -17.35 19.15
C VAL A 156 -68.67 -17.43 20.55
N ASP A 157 -68.49 -16.40 21.39
CA ASP A 157 -69.08 -16.37 22.76
C ASP A 157 -70.58 -16.42 22.70
N LYS A 158 -71.24 -15.66 21.79
CA LYS A 158 -72.68 -15.72 21.57
C LYS A 158 -73.17 -17.09 21.12
N LEU A 159 -72.39 -17.74 20.19
CA LEU A 159 -72.76 -19.07 19.72
C LEU A 159 -72.62 -20.13 20.83
N ASN A 160 -71.55 -20.04 21.64
CA ASN A 160 -71.39 -20.91 22.82
C ASN A 160 -72.53 -20.75 23.80
N GLY A 161 -72.90 -19.50 24.13
CA GLY A 161 -74.11 -19.22 25.00
C GLY A 161 -75.42 -19.73 24.41
N ALA A 162 -75.56 -19.64 23.06
CA ALA A 162 -76.77 -20.18 22.40
C ALA A 162 -76.79 -21.74 22.42
N ILE A 163 -75.67 -22.40 22.33
CA ILE A 163 -75.52 -23.86 22.46
C ILE A 163 -75.94 -24.29 23.89
N GLU A 164 -75.34 -23.65 24.89
CA GLU A 164 -75.64 -23.93 26.29
C GLU A 164 -77.12 -23.68 26.63
N SER A 165 -77.67 -22.57 26.16
CA SER A 165 -79.10 -22.24 26.35
C SER A 165 -80.02 -23.27 25.67
N ASN A 166 -79.68 -23.76 24.49
CA ASN A 166 -80.48 -24.79 23.81
C ASN A 166 -80.48 -26.12 24.57
N ILE A 167 -79.33 -26.48 25.20
CA ILE A 167 -79.23 -27.66 26.05
C ILE A 167 -80.13 -27.54 27.30
N LEU A 168 -80.19 -26.34 27.91
CA LEU A 168 -80.89 -26.09 29.16
C LEU A 168 -82.39 -25.77 28.98
N THR A 169 -82.79 -25.05 27.90
CA THR A 169 -84.10 -24.49 27.70
C THR A 169 -84.81 -24.96 26.43
N SER A 170 -84.19 -25.79 25.60
CA SER A 170 -84.70 -26.28 24.31
C SER A 170 -85.18 -25.16 23.37
N ASN A 171 -84.38 -24.10 23.24
CA ASN A 171 -84.64 -22.98 22.32
C ASN A 171 -83.84 -23.09 20.98
N PRO A 172 -84.29 -23.89 19.99
CA PRO A 172 -83.57 -24.15 18.77
C PRO A 172 -83.51 -22.93 17.82
N LEU A 173 -84.53 -22.04 17.87
CA LEU A 173 -84.58 -20.87 16.99
C LEU A 173 -83.35 -19.92 17.22
N ASN A 174 -83.04 -19.64 18.49
CA ASN A 174 -81.96 -18.81 18.89
C ASN A 174 -80.58 -19.42 18.42
N LEU A 175 -80.43 -20.73 18.56
CA LEU A 175 -79.25 -21.45 18.10
C LEU A 175 -79.07 -21.33 16.56
N PHE A 176 -80.13 -21.52 15.77
CA PHE A 176 -80.06 -21.39 14.30
C PHE A 176 -79.66 -19.96 13.87
N LEU A 177 -80.33 -18.93 14.43
CA LEU A 177 -80.02 -17.53 14.10
C LEU A 177 -78.59 -17.16 14.48
N THR A 178 -78.11 -17.56 15.64
CA THR A 178 -76.78 -17.24 16.11
C THR A 178 -75.69 -17.98 15.26
N LYS A 179 -75.95 -19.25 14.90
CA LYS A 179 -75.09 -20.03 13.98
C LYS A 179 -74.97 -19.34 12.63
N ASP A 180 -76.06 -18.90 12.01
CA ASP A 180 -76.07 -18.26 10.71
C ASP A 180 -75.34 -16.90 10.74
N MET A 181 -75.53 -16.11 11.79
CA MET A 181 -74.80 -14.86 11.99
C MET A 181 -73.30 -15.10 12.18
N THR A 182 -72.95 -16.09 12.99
CA THR A 182 -71.51 -16.44 13.18
C THR A 182 -70.88 -16.96 11.88
N SER A 183 -71.59 -17.77 11.12
CA SER A 183 -71.10 -18.26 9.81
C SER A 183 -70.85 -17.11 8.81
N ALA A 184 -71.77 -16.12 8.75
CA ALA A 184 -71.60 -14.94 7.91
C ALA A 184 -70.36 -14.11 8.34
N GLU A 185 -70.11 -13.96 9.65
CA GLU A 185 -68.96 -13.26 10.19
C GLU A 185 -67.66 -13.98 9.85
N VAL A 186 -67.57 -15.28 10.02
CA VAL A 186 -66.43 -16.11 9.62
C VAL A 186 -66.13 -15.97 8.12
N PHE A 187 -67.17 -15.99 7.30
CA PHE A 187 -66.99 -15.85 5.85
C PHE A 187 -66.47 -14.47 5.48
N GLN A 188 -66.96 -13.38 6.07
CA GLN A 188 -66.44 -12.02 5.84
C GLN A 188 -65.00 -11.87 6.24
N ILE A 189 -64.59 -12.44 7.38
CA ILE A 189 -63.19 -12.39 7.83
C ILE A 189 -62.29 -13.21 6.93
N GLN A 190 -62.73 -14.39 6.43
CA GLN A 190 -61.96 -15.19 5.47
C GLN A 190 -61.74 -14.46 4.16
N GLN A 191 -62.76 -13.79 3.60
CA GLN A 191 -62.63 -12.95 2.41
C GLN A 191 -61.62 -11.80 2.62
N SER A 192 -61.73 -11.11 3.77
CA SER A 192 -60.81 -10.03 4.11
C SER A 192 -59.34 -10.50 4.21
N ARG A 193 -59.10 -11.75 4.66
CA ARG A 193 -57.75 -12.33 4.70
C ARG A 193 -57.17 -12.63 3.31
N GLN A 194 -57.99 -13.06 2.36
CA GLN A 194 -57.56 -13.39 1.00
C GLN A 194 -57.18 -12.15 0.16
N SER A 195 -57.71 -10.98 0.51
CA SER A 195 -57.40 -9.72 -0.16
C SER A 195 -56.13 -9.02 0.34
N LEU A 196 -55.39 -9.62 1.29
CA LEU A 196 -54.18 -9.02 1.87
C LEU A 196 -52.97 -9.38 1.05
N PRO A 197 -52.10 -8.40 0.65
CA PRO A 197 -50.88 -8.68 -0.09
C PRO A 197 -49.93 -9.60 0.69
N SER A 198 -49.14 -10.42 -0.05
CA SER A 198 -48.19 -11.36 0.54
C SER A 198 -47.10 -10.64 1.36
N GLN A 199 -46.54 -11.32 2.36
CA GLN A 199 -45.49 -10.73 3.22
C GLN A 199 -44.21 -10.36 2.47
N GLU A 200 -43.94 -10.95 1.30
CA GLU A 200 -42.70 -10.78 0.53
C GLU A 200 -42.57 -9.41 -0.14
N GLU A 201 -43.62 -8.64 -0.35
CA GLU A 201 -43.60 -7.35 -1.05
C GLU A 201 -43.22 -6.14 -0.16
N ASN A 202 -42.91 -6.34 1.09
CA ASN A 202 -42.74 -5.25 2.06
C ASN A 202 -41.29 -4.83 2.35
N TRP A 203 -40.30 -5.38 1.65
CA TRP A 203 -38.91 -5.04 1.89
C TRP A 203 -38.49 -3.75 1.15
N ILE A 204 -37.66 -2.96 1.82
CA ILE A 204 -36.95 -1.82 1.22
C ILE A 204 -35.51 -2.22 1.10
N SER A 205 -34.97 -2.24 -0.12
CA SER A 205 -33.58 -2.55 -0.40
C SER A 205 -32.92 -1.40 -1.16
N PHE A 206 -31.63 -1.19 -0.94
CA PHE A 206 -30.81 -0.31 -1.72
C PHE A 206 -29.92 -1.14 -2.64
N ASN A 207 -29.95 -0.82 -3.93
CA ASN A 207 -29.06 -1.43 -4.92
C ASN A 207 -28.17 -0.32 -5.50
N GLY A 208 -26.92 -0.26 -5.06
CA GLY A 208 -25.92 0.70 -5.51
C GLY A 208 -24.89 0.02 -6.41
N LEU A 209 -24.55 0.62 -7.53
CA LEU A 209 -23.44 0.21 -8.40
C LEU A 209 -22.12 0.79 -7.87
N GLU A 210 -21.77 0.42 -6.62
CA GLU A 210 -20.64 0.99 -5.90
C GLU A 210 -19.31 0.75 -6.63
N GLY A 211 -19.05 -0.44 -7.15
CA GLY A 211 -17.81 -0.80 -7.82
C GLY A 211 -17.53 0.04 -9.08
N SER A 212 -18.54 0.29 -9.92
CA SER A 212 -18.37 1.12 -11.13
C SER A 212 -18.15 2.59 -10.79
N MET A 213 -18.75 3.08 -9.70
CA MET A 213 -18.61 4.45 -9.23
C MET A 213 -17.23 4.68 -8.60
N LEU A 214 -16.73 3.75 -7.80
CA LEU A 214 -15.38 3.78 -7.22
C LEU A 214 -14.30 3.71 -8.31
N THR A 215 -14.47 2.88 -9.33
CA THR A 215 -13.58 2.85 -10.49
C THR A 215 -13.56 4.19 -11.24
N SER A 216 -14.70 4.84 -11.39
CA SER A 216 -14.78 6.17 -12.00
C SER A 216 -14.11 7.25 -11.14
N ILE A 217 -14.20 7.14 -9.82
CA ILE A 217 -13.53 8.06 -8.87
C ILE A 217 -12.02 7.82 -8.85
N SER A 218 -11.55 6.57 -8.85
CA SER A 218 -10.12 6.24 -8.85
C SER A 218 -9.39 6.71 -10.12
N ASN A 219 -10.09 6.75 -11.24
CA ASN A 219 -9.58 7.25 -12.52
C ASN A 219 -9.85 8.76 -12.74
N PHE A 220 -10.37 9.45 -11.73
CA PHE A 220 -10.78 10.85 -11.85
C PHE A 220 -9.60 11.80 -11.74
N GLY A 221 -9.26 12.45 -12.85
CA GLY A 221 -8.18 13.44 -12.94
C GLY A 221 -6.82 12.82 -13.27
N GLY A 222 -5.97 13.59 -13.90
CA GLY A 222 -4.59 13.23 -14.24
C GLY A 222 -3.70 14.45 -14.20
N ILE A 223 -2.48 14.29 -13.71
CA ILE A 223 -1.45 15.33 -13.74
C ILE A 223 -0.58 15.11 -14.98
N VAL A 224 -0.56 16.09 -15.89
CA VAL A 224 0.30 16.05 -17.07
C VAL A 224 1.56 16.86 -16.77
N VAL A 225 2.72 16.20 -16.74
CA VAL A 225 4.03 16.85 -16.62
C VAL A 225 4.71 16.78 -17.99
N ASN A 226 4.90 17.95 -18.62
CA ASN A 226 5.65 18.03 -19.86
C ASN A 226 7.15 18.04 -19.53
N ASN A 227 7.84 16.91 -19.74
CA ASN A 227 9.30 16.88 -19.71
C ASN A 227 9.80 17.46 -21.04
N PRO A 228 10.64 18.52 -21.04
CA PRO A 228 11.38 18.87 -22.21
C PRO A 228 12.36 17.72 -22.51
N GLY A 229 12.18 17.06 -23.68
CA GLY A 229 13.14 16.09 -24.18
C GLY A 229 14.53 16.74 -24.34
N PRO A 230 15.62 15.92 -24.41
CA PRO A 230 16.96 16.46 -24.56
C PRO A 230 17.03 17.36 -25.80
N ILE A 231 17.65 18.54 -25.61
CA ILE A 231 17.86 19.53 -26.66
C ILE A 231 18.80 18.92 -27.70
N GLY A 232 18.23 18.41 -28.78
CA GLY A 232 18.95 17.93 -29.96
C GLY A 232 18.43 18.66 -31.18
N ASP A 233 19.33 19.42 -31.81
CA ASP A 233 19.32 20.01 -33.17
C ASP A 233 17.97 20.32 -33.81
N ARG A 234 17.66 21.62 -33.86
CA ARG A 234 16.67 22.18 -34.76
C ARG A 234 17.20 22.19 -36.20
N ARG A 235 16.76 21.23 -37.03
CA ARG A 235 16.66 21.42 -38.48
C ARG A 235 15.21 21.28 -38.90
N ALA A 236 14.71 22.35 -39.51
CA ALA A 236 13.36 22.51 -39.98
C ALA A 236 13.04 21.55 -41.12
N VAL A 237 11.89 20.83 -41.01
CA VAL A 237 11.18 20.31 -42.18
C VAL A 237 9.71 20.67 -42.04
N ARG A 238 9.22 21.49 -42.99
CA ARG A 238 7.79 21.78 -43.23
C ARG A 238 7.15 20.53 -43.88
N GLY A 239 5.93 20.14 -43.42
CA GLY A 239 5.12 19.17 -44.13
C GLY A 239 3.81 18.82 -43.43
N ARG A 240 2.74 19.48 -43.86
CA ARG A 240 1.31 19.11 -43.94
C ARG A 240 0.70 18.08 -42.98
N GLY A 241 -0.39 18.55 -42.40
CA GLY A 241 -1.38 18.03 -41.50
C GLY A 241 -1.97 16.64 -41.76
N ASN A 242 -2.36 16.05 -40.62
CA ASN A 242 -3.64 15.34 -40.49
C ASN A 242 -3.94 15.12 -39.01
N SER A 243 -5.22 15.07 -38.69
CA SER A 243 -5.87 15.05 -37.37
C SER A 243 -5.31 14.08 -36.34
N PRO A 244 -5.47 14.38 -35.03
CA PRO A 244 -4.84 13.62 -33.97
C PRO A 244 -5.65 12.37 -33.62
N HIS A 245 -5.10 11.19 -33.91
CA HIS A 245 -5.44 10.00 -33.16
C HIS A 245 -4.85 10.12 -31.76
N ILE A 246 -5.71 10.15 -30.76
CA ILE A 246 -5.36 10.03 -29.35
C ILE A 246 -4.69 8.67 -29.17
N LYS A 247 -3.37 8.64 -29.15
CA LYS A 247 -2.64 7.52 -28.57
C LYS A 247 -2.76 7.64 -27.06
N GLN A 248 -3.47 6.71 -26.46
CA GLN A 248 -3.37 6.43 -25.04
C GLN A 248 -1.90 6.11 -24.73
N THR A 249 -1.18 7.08 -24.19
CA THR A 249 0.07 6.81 -23.50
C THR A 249 -0.31 6.14 -22.18
N ALA A 250 0.00 4.86 -22.07
CA ALA A 250 -0.09 4.12 -20.83
C ALA A 250 0.59 4.93 -19.71
N ALA A 251 -0.20 5.36 -18.73
CA ALA A 251 0.33 5.88 -17.49
C ALA A 251 1.13 4.73 -16.85
N ILE A 252 2.43 4.93 -16.71
CA ILE A 252 3.26 4.07 -15.86
C ILE A 252 2.77 4.34 -14.43
N ALA A 253 1.83 3.53 -13.97
CA ALA A 253 1.47 3.45 -12.58
C ALA A 253 2.72 2.90 -11.87
N LEU A 254 3.46 3.78 -11.19
CA LEU A 254 4.42 3.39 -10.18
C LEU A 254 3.60 2.75 -9.05
N ASN A 255 3.53 1.44 -9.04
CA ASN A 255 2.93 0.64 -8.00
C ASN A 255 4.01 0.37 -6.94
N PRO A 256 4.11 1.16 -5.85
CA PRO A 256 5.07 0.91 -4.79
C PRO A 256 4.40 0.02 -3.74
N GLY A 257 4.69 -1.26 -3.76
CA GLY A 257 4.25 -2.19 -2.73
C GLY A 257 3.89 -3.59 -3.21
N ILE A 258 3.82 -3.80 -4.51
CA ILE A 258 3.73 -5.13 -5.09
C ILE A 258 5.13 -5.48 -5.59
N GLY A 259 5.67 -6.62 -5.17
CA GLY A 259 6.98 -7.11 -5.62
C GLY A 259 7.00 -7.26 -7.14
N ARG A 260 8.17 -7.13 -7.75
CA ARG A 260 8.33 -7.40 -9.18
C ARG A 260 8.00 -8.86 -9.47
N PRO A 261 7.50 -9.19 -10.68
CA PRO A 261 7.33 -10.57 -11.10
C PRO A 261 8.62 -11.35 -10.86
N ILE A 262 8.51 -12.56 -10.33
CA ILE A 262 9.67 -13.43 -10.16
C ILE A 262 10.18 -13.77 -11.57
N PRO A 263 11.33 -13.25 -12.02
CA PRO A 263 11.81 -13.57 -13.35
C PRO A 263 12.02 -15.08 -13.44
N SER A 264 11.58 -15.69 -14.53
CA SER A 264 11.72 -17.13 -14.77
C SER A 264 13.16 -17.66 -14.68
N ASN A 265 14.15 -16.78 -14.64
CA ASN A 265 15.58 -17.08 -14.65
C ASN A 265 16.35 -16.70 -13.38
N THR A 266 15.68 -16.23 -12.30
CA THR A 266 16.38 -15.75 -11.09
C THR A 266 16.65 -16.82 -10.05
N PHE A 267 16.16 -18.02 -10.23
CA PHE A 267 16.53 -19.14 -9.36
C PHE A 267 17.90 -19.68 -9.75
N PRO A 268 18.84 -19.87 -8.79
CA PRO A 268 20.10 -20.53 -9.08
C PRO A 268 19.83 -21.91 -9.68
N VAL A 269 20.66 -22.30 -10.64
CA VAL A 269 20.58 -23.52 -11.46
C VAL A 269 19.91 -24.68 -10.72
N VAL A 270 18.66 -24.92 -11.07
CA VAL A 270 17.89 -26.04 -10.55
C VAL A 270 18.13 -27.22 -11.46
N VAL A 271 18.69 -28.28 -10.91
CA VAL A 271 18.69 -29.59 -11.58
C VAL A 271 17.23 -30.07 -11.63
N ARG A 272 16.58 -29.89 -12.80
CA ARG A 272 15.23 -30.43 -13.05
C ARG A 272 15.29 -31.96 -12.99
N THR A 273 14.93 -32.51 -11.85
CA THR A 273 14.57 -33.91 -11.77
C THR A 273 13.14 -34.07 -12.25
N ASN A 274 12.91 -34.98 -13.17
CA ASN A 274 11.65 -35.27 -13.86
C ASN A 274 10.40 -35.17 -12.98
N ARG A 275 9.43 -34.32 -13.42
CA ARG A 275 8.02 -34.27 -12.99
C ARG A 275 7.71 -33.86 -11.53
N ASN A 276 8.64 -33.44 -10.72
CA ASN A 276 8.37 -32.94 -9.39
C ASN A 276 8.59 -31.41 -9.35
N CYS A 277 7.57 -30.67 -8.89
CA CYS A 277 7.69 -29.24 -8.57
C CYS A 277 8.57 -29.01 -7.31
N ASP A 278 9.22 -30.04 -6.78
CA ASP A 278 10.09 -29.99 -5.61
C ASP A 278 11.49 -29.48 -6.01
N LEU A 279 11.91 -28.41 -5.36
CA LEU A 279 13.22 -27.78 -5.57
C LEU A 279 14.07 -27.92 -4.31
N SER A 280 15.36 -28.25 -4.47
CA SER A 280 16.37 -28.02 -3.44
C SER A 280 16.98 -26.66 -3.71
N ILE A 281 16.72 -25.70 -2.85
CA ILE A 281 17.19 -24.31 -3.00
C ILE A 281 18.09 -23.97 -1.81
N LYS A 282 19.33 -23.58 -2.08
CA LYS A 282 20.18 -22.98 -1.07
C LYS A 282 19.90 -21.49 -0.96
N PRO A 283 19.71 -20.95 0.25
CA PRO A 283 19.53 -19.52 0.42
C PRO A 283 20.80 -18.77 0.03
N LEU A 284 20.62 -17.62 -0.61
CA LEU A 284 21.70 -16.71 -0.95
C LEU A 284 22.35 -16.12 0.31
N ARG A 285 21.53 -15.91 1.34
CA ARG A 285 21.97 -15.35 2.62
C ARG A 285 21.10 -15.86 3.77
N ILE A 286 21.75 -16.08 4.92
CA ILE A 286 21.10 -16.35 6.20
C ILE A 286 21.37 -15.18 7.14
N ILE A 287 20.32 -14.59 7.74
CA ILE A 287 20.40 -13.41 8.60
C ILE A 287 19.86 -13.79 9.99
N GLY A 288 20.44 -13.21 11.04
CA GLY A 288 19.94 -13.34 12.40
C GLY A 288 20.68 -14.33 13.28
N ASN A 289 21.71 -14.99 12.76
CA ASN A 289 22.54 -15.94 13.51
C ASN A 289 23.98 -15.39 13.64
N ASN A 290 24.11 -14.16 14.14
CA ASN A 290 25.41 -13.50 14.28
C ASN A 290 26.10 -13.90 15.61
N SER A 291 27.41 -13.86 15.63
CA SER A 291 28.26 -14.06 16.83
C SER A 291 28.00 -13.04 17.94
N ASN A 292 27.35 -11.92 17.63
CA ASN A 292 26.97 -10.89 18.60
C ASN A 292 25.57 -11.17 19.15
N THR A 293 25.49 -11.59 20.41
CA THR A 293 24.25 -12.01 21.09
C THR A 293 23.16 -10.92 21.17
N MET A 294 23.55 -9.64 21.13
CA MET A 294 22.61 -8.51 21.23
C MET A 294 21.75 -8.33 19.97
N ASP A 295 22.23 -8.76 18.82
CA ASP A 295 21.55 -8.60 17.52
C ASP A 295 20.81 -9.85 17.05
N ASN A 296 20.89 -10.94 17.84
CA ASN A 296 20.24 -12.19 17.52
C ASN A 296 18.73 -12.05 17.53
N LEU A 297 18.10 -12.65 16.52
CA LEU A 297 16.65 -12.78 16.45
C LEU A 297 16.14 -13.81 17.46
N CYS A 298 14.99 -13.51 18.07
CA CYS A 298 14.32 -14.44 18.96
C CYS A 298 12.86 -14.63 18.54
N ARG A 299 12.57 -15.77 17.96
CA ARG A 299 11.25 -16.12 17.42
C ARG A 299 10.71 -15.00 16.50
N PRO A 300 11.47 -14.56 15.48
CA PRO A 300 11.00 -13.55 14.54
C PRO A 300 9.72 -14.05 13.88
N TRP A 301 8.80 -13.13 13.52
CA TRP A 301 7.52 -13.55 12.97
C TRP A 301 7.23 -12.97 11.60
N GLY A 302 7.02 -11.67 11.50
CA GLY A 302 6.72 -10.96 10.27
C GLY A 302 7.98 -10.42 9.62
N VAL A 303 7.95 -10.29 8.30
CA VAL A 303 8.99 -9.66 7.51
C VAL A 303 8.36 -8.85 6.37
N ALA A 304 8.97 -7.73 6.04
CA ALA A 304 8.63 -6.91 4.88
C ALA A 304 9.90 -6.44 4.18
N CYS A 305 9.81 -6.12 2.91
CA CYS A 305 10.86 -5.45 2.16
C CYS A 305 10.40 -4.06 1.73
N ASP A 306 11.30 -3.06 1.81
CA ASP A 306 11.04 -1.75 1.21
C ASP A 306 11.50 -1.70 -0.26
N ARG A 307 11.23 -0.58 -0.94
CA ARG A 307 11.62 -0.37 -2.34
C ARG A 307 13.14 -0.31 -2.56
N ASP A 308 13.91 -0.06 -1.51
CA ASP A 308 15.38 -0.02 -1.56
C ASP A 308 15.98 -1.41 -1.26
N GLY A 309 15.14 -2.41 -0.99
CA GLY A 309 15.54 -3.78 -0.70
C GLY A 309 15.96 -4.01 0.75
N HIS A 310 15.66 -3.08 1.67
CA HIS A 310 15.88 -3.33 3.08
C HIS A 310 14.87 -4.36 3.61
N ILE A 311 15.35 -5.24 4.47
CA ILE A 311 14.57 -6.31 5.10
C ILE A 311 14.18 -5.86 6.51
N ILE A 312 12.88 -5.67 6.76
CA ILE A 312 12.33 -5.21 8.01
C ILE A 312 11.68 -6.38 8.74
N VAL A 313 12.12 -6.68 9.95
CA VAL A 313 11.77 -7.90 10.69
C VAL A 313 11.12 -7.56 12.02
N ALA A 314 9.96 -8.16 12.30
CA ALA A 314 9.36 -8.17 13.62
C ALA A 314 10.05 -9.24 14.49
N ASP A 315 11.01 -8.83 15.32
CA ASP A 315 11.74 -9.66 16.29
C ASP A 315 10.89 -9.86 17.54
N ARG A 316 9.93 -10.78 17.39
CA ARG A 316 8.73 -10.92 18.23
C ARG A 316 9.03 -11.08 19.71
N SER A 317 9.91 -12.02 20.09
CA SER A 317 10.16 -12.29 21.50
C SER A 317 11.11 -11.27 22.15
N ASN A 318 11.80 -10.48 21.36
CA ASN A 318 12.59 -9.33 21.80
C ASN A 318 11.80 -8.01 21.82
N ASN A 319 10.51 -8.03 21.41
CA ASN A 319 9.61 -6.87 21.40
C ASN A 319 10.20 -5.66 20.65
N ARG A 320 10.80 -5.91 19.49
CA ARG A 320 11.50 -4.89 18.69
C ARG A 320 11.37 -5.13 17.20
N ILE A 321 11.75 -4.13 16.42
CA ILE A 321 11.88 -4.20 14.97
C ILE A 321 13.37 -4.07 14.62
N GLN A 322 13.83 -4.86 13.67
CA GLN A 322 15.18 -4.81 13.13
C GLN A 322 15.14 -4.61 11.61
N ILE A 323 16.01 -3.75 11.10
CA ILE A 323 16.13 -3.45 9.67
C ILE A 323 17.53 -3.87 9.20
N TYR A 324 17.57 -4.67 8.15
CA TYR A 324 18.79 -5.20 7.55
C TYR A 324 18.92 -4.78 6.10
N LYS A 325 20.15 -4.70 5.60
CA LYS A 325 20.44 -4.77 4.16
C LYS A 325 20.32 -6.21 3.67
N GLN A 326 20.22 -6.40 2.36
CA GLN A 326 20.20 -7.73 1.74
C GLN A 326 21.49 -8.55 1.99
N ASP A 327 22.63 -7.87 2.24
CA ASP A 327 23.88 -8.54 2.62
C ASP A 327 23.88 -9.06 4.08
N GLY A 328 22.81 -8.82 4.83
CA GLY A 328 22.65 -9.23 6.23
C GLY A 328 23.18 -8.22 7.24
N GLN A 329 23.69 -7.07 6.82
CA GLN A 329 24.14 -6.01 7.73
C GLN A 329 22.93 -5.39 8.45
N LEU A 330 22.96 -5.37 9.78
CA LEU A 330 21.97 -4.64 10.58
C LEU A 330 22.16 -3.13 10.39
N ILE A 331 21.12 -2.45 9.92
CA ILE A 331 21.10 -0.99 9.73
C ILE A 331 20.58 -0.31 11.01
N ARG A 332 19.46 -0.83 11.53
CA ARG A 332 18.73 -0.18 12.62
C ARG A 332 17.95 -1.17 13.47
N ARG A 333 17.79 -0.81 14.73
CA ARG A 333 17.01 -1.55 15.70
C ARG A 333 16.26 -0.55 16.58
N PHE A 334 14.97 -0.76 16.80
CA PHE A 334 14.13 0.06 17.66
C PHE A 334 12.98 -0.73 18.26
N GLY A 335 12.36 -0.18 19.30
CA GLY A 335 11.30 -0.82 20.06
C GLY A 335 11.79 -1.48 21.35
N SER A 336 10.89 -1.58 22.30
CA SER A 336 11.06 -2.26 23.58
C SER A 336 9.73 -2.79 24.06
N HIS A 337 9.72 -3.66 25.07
CA HIS A 337 8.48 -4.13 25.68
C HIS A 337 7.70 -2.99 26.34
N GLY A 338 6.39 -2.92 26.08
CA GLY A 338 5.51 -1.95 26.69
C GLY A 338 4.28 -1.60 25.86
N THR A 339 3.51 -0.62 26.34
CA THR A 339 2.25 -0.16 25.73
C THR A 339 2.34 1.26 25.17
N GLY A 340 3.42 1.99 25.41
CA GLY A 340 3.63 3.35 24.91
C GLY A 340 3.85 3.42 23.39
N PRO A 341 3.95 4.64 22.81
CA PRO A 341 4.34 4.84 21.43
C PRO A 341 5.70 4.24 21.11
N GLY A 342 5.81 3.44 20.04
CA GLY A 342 7.04 2.75 19.66
C GLY A 342 7.47 1.61 20.59
N GLN A 343 6.66 1.27 21.61
CA GLN A 343 6.81 0.07 22.41
C GLN A 343 5.89 -1.03 21.90
N PHE A 344 6.27 -2.30 22.05
CA PHE A 344 5.55 -3.44 21.52
C PHE A 344 5.37 -4.53 22.58
N ASP A 345 4.32 -5.33 22.42
CA ASP A 345 4.20 -6.63 23.09
C ASP A 345 3.99 -7.72 22.03
N ARG A 346 5.06 -8.47 21.77
CA ARG A 346 5.12 -9.53 20.76
C ARG A 346 4.62 -9.08 19.38
N PRO A 347 5.28 -8.09 18.74
CA PRO A 347 4.93 -7.68 17.39
C PRO A 347 4.93 -8.89 16.46
N ALA A 348 3.91 -8.99 15.60
CA ALA A 348 3.73 -10.14 14.72
C ALA A 348 3.91 -9.73 13.25
N GLY A 349 2.85 -9.44 12.53
CA GLY A 349 2.93 -9.01 11.14
C GLY A 349 3.52 -7.62 10.98
N ILE A 350 4.16 -7.40 9.84
CA ILE A 350 4.79 -6.13 9.49
C ILE A 350 4.67 -5.89 7.98
N ALA A 351 4.40 -4.65 7.60
CA ALA A 351 4.36 -4.22 6.21
C ALA A 351 5.03 -2.85 6.04
N VAL A 352 5.43 -2.54 4.82
CA VAL A 352 5.89 -1.20 4.44
C VAL A 352 4.97 -0.68 3.35
N ASP A 353 4.41 0.51 3.54
CA ASP A 353 3.52 1.12 2.57
C ASP A 353 4.25 1.99 1.53
N ALA A 354 3.48 2.50 0.55
CA ALA A 354 3.99 3.36 -0.51
C ALA A 354 4.61 4.67 0.00
N ARG A 355 4.20 5.15 1.18
CA ARG A 355 4.75 6.33 1.85
C ARG A 355 6.00 6.02 2.68
N ARG A 356 6.53 4.79 2.58
CA ARG A 356 7.68 4.30 3.37
C ARG A 356 7.44 4.33 4.88
N ARG A 357 6.22 4.02 5.30
CA ARG A 357 5.89 3.85 6.70
C ARG A 357 5.89 2.36 7.05
N ILE A 358 6.43 2.04 8.20
CA ILE A 358 6.41 0.68 8.77
C ILE A 358 5.11 0.50 9.54
N ILE A 359 4.30 -0.47 9.15
CA ILE A 359 3.03 -0.83 9.77
C ILE A 359 3.24 -2.12 10.54
N VAL A 360 2.94 -2.12 11.84
CA VAL A 360 3.23 -3.26 12.75
C VAL A 360 1.96 -3.72 13.45
N ALA A 361 1.65 -4.99 13.36
CA ALA A 361 0.67 -5.64 14.22
C ALA A 361 1.26 -5.87 15.61
N ASP A 362 0.95 -4.97 16.54
CA ASP A 362 1.35 -5.03 17.95
C ASP A 362 0.38 -5.96 18.69
N LYS A 363 0.61 -7.26 18.49
CA LYS A 363 -0.38 -8.32 18.66
C LYS A 363 -0.96 -8.41 20.06
N ASP A 364 -0.14 -8.45 21.10
CA ASP A 364 -0.59 -8.65 22.47
C ASP A 364 -1.07 -7.33 23.10
N ASN A 365 -0.76 -6.17 22.49
CA ASN A 365 -1.37 -4.87 22.79
C ASN A 365 -2.67 -4.61 22.02
N HIS A 366 -3.12 -5.54 21.16
CA HIS A 366 -4.38 -5.45 20.41
C HIS A 366 -4.51 -4.17 19.56
N ARG A 367 -3.42 -3.73 18.93
CA ARG A 367 -3.38 -2.47 18.16
C ARG A 367 -2.47 -2.60 16.93
N ILE A 368 -2.57 -1.63 16.05
CA ILE A 368 -1.63 -1.43 14.94
C ILE A 368 -0.85 -0.15 15.20
N GLN A 369 0.46 -0.20 15.06
CA GLN A 369 1.31 0.99 15.12
C GLN A 369 1.92 1.27 13.76
N ILE A 370 2.02 2.55 13.40
CA ILE A 370 2.68 3.02 12.19
C ILE A 370 3.86 3.90 12.60
N LEU A 371 5.03 3.57 12.04
CA LEU A 371 6.29 4.24 12.33
C LEU A 371 6.96 4.68 11.01
N ALA A 372 7.82 5.68 11.10
CA ALA A 372 8.75 6.00 10.02
C ALA A 372 9.88 4.97 9.94
N MET A 373 10.64 4.96 8.84
CA MET A 373 11.78 4.04 8.64
C MET A 373 12.92 4.22 9.65
N ASP A 374 12.96 5.34 10.34
CA ASP A 374 13.91 5.60 11.43
C ASP A 374 13.43 5.12 12.81
N GLY A 375 12.21 4.61 12.90
CA GLY A 375 11.57 4.14 14.13
C GLY A 375 10.76 5.21 14.86
N LEU A 376 10.63 6.43 14.30
CA LEU A 376 9.78 7.47 14.87
C LEU A 376 8.31 7.04 14.81
N PHE A 377 7.63 7.08 15.95
CA PHE A 377 6.20 6.81 16.03
C PHE A 377 5.39 7.88 15.27
N LEU A 378 4.47 7.46 14.42
CA LEU A 378 3.61 8.34 13.63
C LEU A 378 2.17 8.30 14.11
N LEU A 379 1.57 7.11 14.19
CA LEU A 379 0.21 6.93 14.67
C LEU A 379 -0.04 5.50 15.17
N CYS A 380 -1.14 5.34 15.91
CA CYS A 380 -1.60 4.06 16.42
C CYS A 380 -3.12 4.01 16.35
N PHE A 381 -3.68 2.87 16.02
CA PHE A 381 -5.12 2.65 16.03
C PHE A 381 -5.46 1.24 16.49
N GLY A 382 -6.70 1.07 16.94
CA GLY A 382 -7.21 -0.17 17.49
C GLY A 382 -6.99 -0.31 18.98
N GLU A 383 -7.86 -1.10 19.59
CA GLU A 383 -7.87 -1.48 21.01
C GLU A 383 -8.48 -2.87 21.15
N LYS A 384 -8.36 -3.48 22.32
CA LYS A 384 -8.93 -4.81 22.59
C LYS A 384 -10.45 -4.80 22.50
N GLY A 385 -11.01 -5.64 21.63
CA GLY A 385 -12.46 -5.80 21.51
C GLY A 385 -12.88 -6.51 20.23
N SER A 386 -14.20 -6.50 19.98
CA SER A 386 -14.83 -7.13 18.81
C SER A 386 -15.61 -6.15 17.91
N ARG A 387 -15.73 -4.86 18.28
CA ARG A 387 -16.39 -3.85 17.45
C ARG A 387 -15.55 -3.51 16.21
N TYR A 388 -16.11 -2.71 15.33
CA TYR A 388 -15.37 -2.19 14.17
C TYR A 388 -14.16 -1.37 14.63
N GLY A 389 -13.00 -1.61 14.03
CA GLY A 389 -11.75 -0.95 14.42
C GLY A 389 -11.11 -1.48 15.70
N GLN A 390 -11.76 -2.36 16.47
CA GLN A 390 -11.18 -3.08 17.60
C GLN A 390 -10.56 -4.40 17.14
N PHE A 391 -9.59 -4.92 17.90
CA PHE A 391 -8.87 -6.16 17.59
C PHE A 391 -8.83 -7.13 18.76
N ASN A 392 -8.75 -8.40 18.41
CA ASN A 392 -8.45 -9.47 19.35
C ASN A 392 -7.30 -10.33 18.81
N TYR A 393 -6.08 -9.99 19.21
CA TYR A 393 -4.82 -10.53 18.67
C TYR A 393 -4.70 -10.32 17.15
N PRO A 394 -4.51 -9.07 16.66
CA PRO A 394 -4.19 -8.82 15.27
C PRO A 394 -2.87 -9.51 14.94
N TRP A 395 -2.86 -10.33 13.86
CA TRP A 395 -1.73 -11.19 13.62
C TRP A 395 -0.85 -10.73 12.49
N ASP A 396 -1.44 -10.34 11.37
CA ASP A 396 -0.71 -9.88 10.20
C ASP A 396 -1.35 -8.65 9.59
N VAL A 397 -0.54 -7.91 8.83
CA VAL A 397 -0.91 -6.67 8.15
C VAL A 397 -0.31 -6.65 6.75
N ALA A 398 -1.05 -6.09 5.80
CA ALA A 398 -0.53 -5.74 4.49
C ALA A 398 -1.02 -4.35 4.07
N ALA A 399 -0.30 -3.70 3.16
CA ALA A 399 -0.66 -2.41 2.60
C ALA A 399 -0.70 -2.49 1.08
N ASN A 400 -1.67 -1.81 0.45
CA ASN A 400 -1.76 -1.68 -0.99
C ASN A 400 -1.10 -0.37 -1.50
N SER A 401 -1.15 -0.14 -2.81
CA SER A 401 -0.60 1.08 -3.45
C SER A 401 -1.23 2.39 -2.96
N GLU A 402 -2.48 2.34 -2.50
CA GLU A 402 -3.21 3.47 -1.91
C GLU A 402 -2.90 3.66 -0.43
N CYS A 403 -1.99 2.86 0.13
CA CYS A 403 -1.65 2.81 1.55
C CYS A 403 -2.82 2.38 2.44
N GLN A 404 -3.87 1.75 1.90
CA GLN A 404 -4.90 1.12 2.71
C GLN A 404 -4.30 -0.10 3.41
N ILE A 405 -4.75 -0.36 4.63
CA ILE A 405 -4.17 -1.35 5.52
C ILE A 405 -5.19 -2.47 5.75
N VAL A 406 -4.84 -3.70 5.39
CA VAL A 406 -5.63 -4.86 5.75
C VAL A 406 -5.01 -5.56 6.96
N VAL A 407 -5.84 -6.00 7.89
CA VAL A 407 -5.42 -6.63 9.17
C VAL A 407 -6.18 -7.92 9.39
N SER A 408 -5.47 -9.00 9.69
CA SER A 408 -6.09 -10.24 10.18
C SER A 408 -6.35 -10.16 11.69
N ASP A 409 -7.62 -10.11 12.06
CA ASP A 409 -8.11 -10.05 13.45
C ASP A 409 -8.44 -11.45 13.93
N THR A 410 -7.38 -12.19 14.26
CA THR A 410 -7.35 -13.66 14.35
C THR A 410 -8.38 -14.26 15.31
N ARG A 411 -8.49 -13.72 16.53
CA ARG A 411 -9.42 -14.24 17.55
C ARG A 411 -10.86 -13.74 17.39
N ASN A 412 -11.06 -12.75 16.53
CA ASN A 412 -12.39 -12.33 16.10
C ASN A 412 -12.80 -13.00 14.78
N HIS A 413 -11.99 -13.93 14.24
CA HIS A 413 -12.27 -14.69 13.02
C HIS A 413 -12.67 -13.82 11.84
N ARG A 414 -11.96 -12.70 11.62
CA ARG A 414 -12.26 -11.72 10.57
C ARG A 414 -11.01 -11.07 10.01
N VAL A 415 -11.18 -10.40 8.87
CA VAL A 415 -10.22 -9.49 8.26
C VAL A 415 -10.84 -8.10 8.22
N GLN A 416 -10.10 -7.06 8.57
CA GLN A 416 -10.57 -5.68 8.56
C GLN A 416 -9.68 -4.82 7.65
N LEU A 417 -10.31 -3.89 6.90
CA LEU A 417 -9.66 -2.92 6.02
C LEU A 417 -9.75 -1.53 6.63
N PHE A 418 -8.66 -0.79 6.57
CA PHE A 418 -8.51 0.57 7.11
C PHE A 418 -7.95 1.54 6.09
N SER A 419 -8.24 2.82 6.27
CA SER A 419 -7.58 3.90 5.54
C SER A 419 -6.10 4.03 5.96
N PRO A 420 -5.28 4.80 5.20
CA PRO A 420 -3.90 5.11 5.59
C PRO A 420 -3.75 5.79 6.96
N GLU A 421 -4.82 6.38 7.48
CA GLU A 421 -4.91 7.08 8.77
C GLU A 421 -5.48 6.19 9.89
N GLY A 422 -5.75 4.89 9.61
CA GLY A 422 -6.28 3.94 10.58
C GLY A 422 -7.81 4.02 10.80
N ILE A 423 -8.55 4.66 9.89
CA ILE A 423 -10.01 4.71 9.94
C ILE A 423 -10.55 3.40 9.36
N PHE A 424 -11.45 2.73 10.09
CA PHE A 424 -12.11 1.52 9.64
C PHE A 424 -12.92 1.78 8.35
N LEU A 425 -12.72 0.93 7.34
CA LEU A 425 -13.42 1.00 6.07
C LEU A 425 -14.37 -0.19 5.87
N ARG A 426 -13.87 -1.41 5.99
CA ARG A 426 -14.60 -2.64 5.68
C ARG A 426 -14.14 -3.81 6.56
N LYS A 427 -14.94 -4.87 6.61
CA LYS A 427 -14.56 -6.16 7.20
C LYS A 427 -15.12 -7.30 6.39
N TYR A 428 -14.49 -8.46 6.52
CA TYR A 428 -15.05 -9.74 6.10
C TYR A 428 -14.86 -10.78 7.21
N GLY A 429 -15.86 -11.64 7.40
CA GLY A 429 -15.92 -12.63 8.49
C GLY A 429 -16.62 -12.09 9.72
N PHE A 430 -16.82 -12.95 10.70
CA PHE A 430 -17.55 -12.73 11.95
C PHE A 430 -18.81 -11.83 11.82
N GLU A 431 -19.94 -12.46 11.68
CA GLU A 431 -21.25 -11.85 11.95
C GLU A 431 -21.92 -12.65 13.07
N SER A 432 -22.79 -11.99 13.84
CA SER A 432 -23.41 -12.51 15.07
C SER A 432 -24.35 -13.73 14.89
N ALA A 433 -24.14 -14.52 13.85
CA ALA A 433 -24.95 -15.68 13.51
C ALA A 433 -24.31 -17.00 14.02
N PRO A 434 -25.10 -18.01 14.39
CA PRO A 434 -24.63 -19.24 15.02
C PRO A 434 -23.72 -20.14 14.17
N ASN A 435 -23.37 -19.74 12.94
CA ASN A 435 -22.52 -20.49 12.01
C ASN A 435 -21.20 -19.77 11.64
N MET A 436 -20.70 -18.89 12.49
CA MET A 436 -19.59 -17.95 12.24
C MET A 436 -18.26 -18.60 11.86
N TRP A 437 -17.95 -19.75 12.40
CA TRP A 437 -16.72 -20.51 12.12
C TRP A 437 -16.66 -21.11 10.70
N LYS A 438 -17.74 -21.02 9.92
CA LYS A 438 -17.75 -21.48 8.52
C LYS A 438 -16.92 -20.57 7.60
N HIS A 439 -16.73 -19.29 7.93
CA HIS A 439 -15.97 -18.36 7.09
C HIS A 439 -14.48 -18.43 7.36
N PHE A 440 -14.06 -18.27 8.61
CA PHE A 440 -12.66 -18.37 9.04
C PHE A 440 -12.52 -19.10 10.36
N ASP A 441 -11.40 -19.83 10.52
CA ASP A 441 -10.91 -20.24 11.82
C ASP A 441 -9.48 -19.76 12.02
N SER A 442 -9.34 -18.64 12.73
CA SER A 442 -8.06 -18.00 13.05
C SER A 442 -7.29 -17.53 11.80
N PRO A 443 -7.80 -16.58 11.00
CA PRO A 443 -7.06 -16.02 9.85
C PRO A 443 -5.73 -15.44 10.35
N ARG A 444 -4.65 -15.64 9.58
CA ARG A 444 -3.31 -15.16 9.95
C ARG A 444 -2.67 -14.33 8.86
N GLY A 445 -1.97 -14.89 7.90
CA GLY A 445 -1.37 -14.15 6.80
C GLY A 445 -2.40 -13.43 5.95
N VAL A 446 -2.12 -12.20 5.55
CA VAL A 446 -2.95 -11.40 4.63
C VAL A 446 -2.07 -10.72 3.58
N ALA A 447 -2.54 -10.68 2.33
CA ALA A 447 -1.92 -9.93 1.25
C ALA A 447 -2.97 -9.38 0.30
N PHE A 448 -2.68 -8.24 -0.32
CA PHE A 448 -3.46 -7.73 -1.43
C PHE A 448 -3.04 -8.41 -2.73
N GLY A 449 -4.01 -8.79 -3.55
CA GLY A 449 -3.78 -9.20 -4.93
C GLY A 449 -3.82 -8.02 -5.90
N PRO A 450 -3.41 -8.24 -7.16
CA PRO A 450 -3.31 -7.19 -8.18
C PRO A 450 -4.62 -6.45 -8.46
N GLU A 451 -5.76 -7.13 -8.31
CA GLU A 451 -7.10 -6.60 -8.56
C GLU A 451 -7.74 -5.96 -7.30
N GLY A 452 -6.97 -5.76 -6.22
CA GLY A 452 -7.45 -5.22 -4.95
C GLY A 452 -8.20 -6.24 -4.08
N ASN A 453 -8.31 -7.49 -4.50
CA ASN A 453 -8.78 -8.58 -3.66
C ASN A 453 -7.79 -8.86 -2.52
N VAL A 454 -8.24 -9.54 -1.48
CA VAL A 454 -7.39 -9.91 -0.35
C VAL A 454 -7.32 -11.42 -0.23
N VAL A 455 -6.11 -11.96 -0.19
CA VAL A 455 -5.91 -13.38 0.11
C VAL A 455 -5.49 -13.52 1.57
N THR A 456 -6.10 -14.46 2.28
CA THR A 456 -5.76 -14.75 3.69
C THR A 456 -5.57 -16.24 3.94
N THR A 457 -4.66 -16.57 4.85
CA THR A 457 -4.50 -17.93 5.33
C THR A 457 -5.52 -18.23 6.42
N ASP A 458 -6.36 -19.22 6.20
CA ASP A 458 -7.34 -19.75 7.17
C ASP A 458 -6.68 -20.89 7.96
N PHE A 459 -5.93 -20.49 8.99
CA PHE A 459 -4.89 -21.29 9.67
C PHE A 459 -5.36 -22.63 10.20
N ASN A 460 -6.47 -22.68 10.94
CA ASN A 460 -6.97 -23.94 11.52
C ASN A 460 -7.75 -24.78 10.51
N ASN A 461 -8.27 -24.16 9.44
CA ASN A 461 -8.95 -24.85 8.36
C ASN A 461 -7.99 -25.34 7.27
N HIS A 462 -6.69 -25.04 7.38
CA HIS A 462 -5.65 -25.53 6.46
C HIS A 462 -5.87 -25.15 4.99
N ARG A 463 -6.33 -23.93 4.72
CA ARG A 463 -6.69 -23.45 3.39
C ARG A 463 -6.36 -21.97 3.20
N LEU A 464 -6.48 -21.50 1.98
CA LEU A 464 -6.46 -20.07 1.64
C LEU A 464 -7.86 -19.63 1.24
N ILE A 465 -8.19 -18.36 1.53
CA ILE A 465 -9.43 -17.72 1.13
C ILE A 465 -9.11 -16.44 0.40
N ILE A 466 -9.77 -16.24 -0.73
CA ILE A 466 -9.74 -14.99 -1.50
C ILE A 466 -11.00 -14.23 -1.16
N ILE A 467 -10.85 -13.00 -0.69
CA ILE A 467 -11.93 -12.05 -0.39
C ILE A 467 -11.96 -11.04 -1.54
N ASP A 468 -13.12 -10.78 -2.12
CA ASP A 468 -13.26 -9.82 -3.19
C ASP A 468 -12.94 -8.39 -2.72
N ALA A 469 -12.56 -7.51 -3.63
CA ALA A 469 -12.13 -6.13 -3.31
C ALA A 469 -13.21 -5.30 -2.60
N ASP A 470 -14.49 -5.65 -2.78
CA ASP A 470 -15.62 -5.02 -2.08
C ASP A 470 -15.88 -5.58 -0.67
N PHE A 471 -15.19 -6.65 -0.27
CA PHE A 471 -15.37 -7.36 1.01
C PHE A 471 -16.78 -7.95 1.21
N MET A 472 -17.51 -8.21 0.11
CA MET A 472 -18.87 -8.76 0.18
C MET A 472 -18.89 -10.27 0.05
N GLN A 473 -17.98 -10.84 -0.76
CA GLN A 473 -17.91 -12.26 -1.05
C GLN A 473 -16.51 -12.81 -0.82
N SER A 474 -16.41 -14.11 -0.69
CA SER A 474 -15.13 -14.81 -0.67
C SER A 474 -15.27 -16.18 -1.31
N ARG A 475 -14.14 -16.69 -1.79
CA ARG A 475 -14.03 -18.05 -2.32
C ARG A 475 -12.82 -18.75 -1.72
N ILE A 476 -12.87 -20.07 -1.63
CA ILE A 476 -11.70 -20.87 -1.28
C ILE A 476 -10.77 -20.87 -2.48
N PHE A 477 -9.48 -20.66 -2.24
CA PHE A 477 -8.46 -20.84 -3.27
C PHE A 477 -8.32 -22.31 -3.57
N GLU A 478 -8.80 -22.74 -4.72
CA GLU A 478 -8.71 -24.11 -5.19
C GLU A 478 -7.33 -24.34 -5.78
N CYS A 479 -6.60 -25.29 -5.22
CA CYS A 479 -5.28 -25.67 -5.69
C CYS A 479 -5.31 -27.11 -6.23
N GLU A 480 -4.54 -27.39 -7.26
CA GLU A 480 -4.35 -28.76 -7.70
C GLU A 480 -3.71 -29.63 -6.61
N SER A 481 -4.42 -30.67 -6.20
CA SER A 481 -3.90 -31.66 -5.29
C SER A 481 -3.38 -32.87 -6.07
N SER A 482 -2.09 -33.03 -6.13
CA SER A 482 -1.49 -34.32 -6.56
C SER A 482 -1.58 -35.31 -5.41
N GLY A 483 -2.73 -36.00 -5.25
CA GLY A 483 -2.90 -37.08 -4.31
C GLY A 483 -3.65 -36.72 -3.02
N SER A 484 -3.89 -37.74 -2.16
CA SER A 484 -4.73 -37.68 -0.96
C SER A 484 -4.18 -36.90 0.24
N SER A 485 -3.08 -36.15 0.11
CA SER A 485 -2.51 -35.33 1.18
C SER A 485 -3.10 -33.94 1.20
N LYS A 486 -3.44 -33.43 2.39
CA LYS A 486 -3.84 -32.03 2.57
C LYS A 486 -2.78 -31.10 1.99
N GLN A 487 -3.18 -30.20 1.12
CA GLN A 487 -2.27 -29.31 0.41
C GLN A 487 -1.50 -28.38 1.35
N PHE A 488 -2.16 -27.86 2.39
CA PHE A 488 -1.57 -27.03 3.43
C PHE A 488 -1.74 -27.66 4.81
N LEU A 489 -0.79 -27.37 5.71
CA LEU A 489 -0.92 -27.67 7.12
C LEU A 489 -0.54 -26.43 7.93
N ARG A 490 -1.56 -25.74 8.46
CA ARG A 490 -1.43 -24.50 9.22
C ARG A 490 -0.62 -23.43 8.47
N PRO A 491 -1.07 -22.98 7.29
CA PRO A 491 -0.39 -21.93 6.54
C PRO A 491 -0.32 -20.65 7.37
N GLN A 492 0.80 -19.92 7.28
CA GLN A 492 1.05 -18.71 8.06
C GLN A 492 1.05 -17.47 7.16
N GLY A 493 2.22 -16.89 6.91
CA GLY A 493 2.38 -15.74 6.04
C GLY A 493 2.19 -16.11 4.57
N LEU A 494 1.78 -15.12 3.80
CA LEU A 494 1.70 -15.20 2.34
C LEU A 494 2.05 -13.85 1.73
N VAL A 495 2.49 -13.88 0.47
CA VAL A 495 2.69 -12.69 -0.35
C VAL A 495 2.26 -13.00 -1.78
N ILE A 496 1.85 -11.98 -2.51
CA ILE A 496 1.41 -12.10 -3.90
C ILE A 496 2.31 -11.19 -4.74
N ASP A 497 2.81 -11.70 -5.87
CA ASP A 497 3.60 -10.93 -6.80
C ASP A 497 2.74 -10.19 -7.83
N ASP A 498 3.39 -9.40 -8.71
CA ASP A 498 2.72 -8.60 -9.73
C ASP A 498 2.02 -9.45 -10.82
N GLU A 499 2.41 -10.71 -10.98
CA GLU A 499 1.76 -11.68 -11.89
C GLU A 499 0.56 -12.37 -11.23
N GLY A 500 0.31 -12.11 -9.94
CA GLY A 500 -0.73 -12.79 -9.17
C GLY A 500 -0.31 -14.16 -8.63
N ASN A 501 0.99 -14.53 -8.68
CA ASN A 501 1.45 -15.76 -8.05
C ASN A 501 1.39 -15.62 -6.53
N ILE A 502 0.88 -16.66 -5.87
CA ILE A 502 0.69 -16.71 -4.42
C ILE A 502 1.81 -17.54 -3.80
N ILE A 503 2.64 -16.92 -2.96
CA ILE A 503 3.75 -17.54 -2.25
C ILE A 503 3.34 -17.72 -0.80
N VAL A 504 3.33 -18.97 -0.28
CA VAL A 504 2.75 -19.31 1.02
C VAL A 504 3.75 -20.05 1.90
N ALA A 505 3.87 -19.63 3.16
CA ALA A 505 4.53 -20.39 4.21
C ALA A 505 3.62 -21.52 4.71
N ASP A 506 3.81 -22.72 4.20
CA ASP A 506 3.13 -23.94 4.64
C ASP A 506 3.81 -24.47 5.91
N SER A 507 3.55 -23.78 7.01
CA SER A 507 4.37 -23.74 8.22
C SER A 507 4.60 -25.13 8.84
N ARG A 508 3.56 -25.92 9.03
CA ARG A 508 3.67 -27.27 9.66
C ARG A 508 4.15 -28.34 8.70
N ASN A 509 4.19 -28.04 7.41
CA ASN A 509 4.85 -28.85 6.40
C ASN A 509 6.30 -28.41 6.16
N HIS A 510 6.80 -27.39 6.90
CA HIS A 510 8.17 -26.90 6.89
C HIS A 510 8.67 -26.52 5.48
N ARG A 511 7.79 -25.91 4.67
CA ARG A 511 8.06 -25.62 3.26
C ARG A 511 7.42 -24.32 2.80
N ILE A 512 7.87 -23.83 1.66
CA ILE A 512 7.25 -22.76 0.90
C ILE A 512 6.61 -23.36 -0.35
N GLN A 513 5.43 -22.89 -0.72
CA GLN A 513 4.74 -23.27 -1.94
C GLN A 513 4.40 -22.01 -2.75
N ILE A 514 4.56 -22.09 -4.07
CA ILE A 514 4.28 -21.02 -5.02
C ILE A 514 3.26 -21.53 -6.02
N PHE A 515 2.12 -20.84 -6.10
CA PHE A 515 1.03 -21.14 -7.03
C PHE A 515 0.87 -19.99 -8.00
N ASP A 516 0.39 -20.26 -9.20
CA ASP A 516 -0.13 -19.21 -10.07
C ASP A 516 -1.54 -18.76 -9.64
N SER A 517 -2.08 -17.75 -10.34
CA SER A 517 -3.43 -17.21 -10.10
C SER A 517 -4.55 -18.24 -10.25
N ASP A 518 -4.32 -19.30 -11.05
CA ASP A 518 -5.28 -20.36 -11.34
C ASP A 518 -5.19 -21.53 -10.33
N GLY A 519 -4.25 -21.46 -9.38
CA GLY A 519 -4.07 -22.46 -8.34
C GLY A 519 -3.16 -23.63 -8.73
N MET A 520 -2.45 -23.53 -9.86
CA MET A 520 -1.46 -24.51 -10.27
C MET A 520 -0.18 -24.36 -9.46
N LEU A 521 0.33 -25.45 -8.91
CA LEU A 521 1.60 -25.44 -8.18
C LEU A 521 2.78 -25.24 -9.15
N LYS A 522 3.45 -24.08 -9.06
CA LYS A 522 4.66 -23.78 -9.83
C LYS A 522 5.91 -24.41 -9.19
N TRP A 523 6.13 -24.12 -7.90
CA TRP A 523 7.31 -24.58 -7.15
C TRP A 523 7.00 -24.86 -5.70
N ARG A 524 7.77 -25.78 -5.13
CA ARG A 524 7.74 -26.13 -3.71
C ARG A 524 9.17 -26.41 -3.25
N PHE A 525 9.56 -25.88 -2.10
CA PHE A 525 10.89 -26.09 -1.52
C PHE A 525 10.87 -26.01 0.01
N GLY A 526 11.91 -26.57 0.63
CA GLY A 526 12.08 -26.63 2.08
C GLY A 526 11.63 -27.97 2.68
N ASN A 527 12.38 -28.39 3.67
CA ASN A 527 12.13 -29.58 4.49
C ASN A 527 12.40 -29.24 5.96
N TYR A 528 11.91 -30.09 6.87
CA TYR A 528 12.16 -29.91 8.29
C TYR A 528 13.63 -30.10 8.64
N GLY A 529 14.23 -29.14 9.33
CA GLY A 529 15.58 -29.24 9.87
C GLY A 529 16.23 -27.88 10.17
N LYS A 530 17.56 -27.90 10.34
CA LYS A 530 18.39 -26.74 10.69
C LYS A 530 19.47 -26.44 9.67
N ALA A 531 19.66 -27.29 8.67
CA ALA A 531 20.63 -27.06 7.60
C ALA A 531 20.28 -25.79 6.81
N GLU A 532 21.14 -25.36 5.90
CA GLU A 532 20.95 -24.10 5.17
C GLU A 532 19.70 -24.11 4.30
N ASP A 533 19.38 -25.24 3.69
CA ASP A 533 18.23 -25.49 2.82
C ASP A 533 17.00 -26.07 3.56
N GLU A 534 17.07 -26.24 4.87
CA GLU A 534 15.99 -26.73 5.72
C GLU A 534 15.30 -25.58 6.47
N MET A 535 14.09 -25.80 6.95
CA MET A 535 13.30 -24.82 7.71
C MET A 535 12.56 -25.49 8.87
N ASP A 536 12.40 -24.77 9.99
CA ASP A 536 11.49 -25.15 11.06
C ASP A 536 10.34 -24.15 11.19
N ARG A 537 9.18 -24.52 10.70
CA ARG A 537 7.94 -23.73 10.79
C ARG A 537 8.11 -22.32 10.23
N PRO A 538 8.33 -22.16 8.90
CA PRO A 538 8.39 -20.84 8.29
C PRO A 538 7.12 -20.03 8.62
N SER A 539 7.26 -18.73 8.87
CA SER A 539 6.16 -17.86 9.30
C SER A 539 5.91 -16.70 8.31
N GLY A 540 6.60 -15.59 8.39
CA GLY A 540 6.44 -14.47 7.49
C GLY A 540 7.17 -14.66 6.16
N ILE A 541 6.62 -14.11 5.10
CA ILE A 541 7.22 -14.06 3.76
C ILE A 541 7.13 -12.65 3.22
N ALA A 542 8.17 -12.19 2.52
CA ALA A 542 8.16 -10.95 1.77
C ALA A 542 8.88 -11.12 0.42
N LEU A 543 8.56 -10.25 -0.52
CA LEU A 543 9.27 -10.12 -1.79
C LEU A 543 10.13 -8.87 -1.77
N CYS A 544 11.40 -9.03 -2.18
CA CYS A 544 12.26 -7.90 -2.46
C CYS A 544 11.96 -7.31 -3.86
N PRO A 545 12.32 -6.03 -4.10
CA PRO A 545 12.08 -5.39 -5.40
C PRO A 545 12.80 -6.07 -6.58
N ASP A 546 13.81 -6.87 -6.32
CA ASP A 546 14.56 -7.66 -7.31
C ASP A 546 13.99 -9.07 -7.54
N GLY A 547 12.84 -9.38 -6.90
CA GLY A 547 12.15 -10.65 -7.04
C GLY A 547 12.60 -11.74 -6.07
N ARG A 548 13.57 -11.48 -5.19
CA ARG A 548 14.02 -12.44 -4.17
C ARG A 548 12.96 -12.63 -3.10
N ILE A 549 12.87 -13.86 -2.61
CA ILE A 549 11.94 -14.24 -1.54
C ILE A 549 12.67 -14.17 -0.20
N VAL A 550 12.10 -13.47 0.76
CA VAL A 550 12.57 -13.43 2.15
C VAL A 550 11.64 -14.27 2.99
N VAL A 551 12.18 -15.25 3.71
CA VAL A 551 11.41 -16.17 4.55
C VAL A 551 11.87 -16.08 5.99
N VAL A 552 10.93 -15.93 6.91
CA VAL A 552 11.20 -16.08 8.35
C VAL A 552 11.17 -17.54 8.73
N ASP A 553 12.32 -18.13 9.03
CA ASP A 553 12.48 -19.48 9.57
C ASP A 553 12.34 -19.43 11.11
N PHE A 554 11.08 -19.38 11.55
CA PHE A 554 10.69 -19.09 12.94
C PHE A 554 11.33 -20.02 13.96
N GLY A 555 11.34 -21.33 13.70
CA GLY A 555 11.85 -22.31 14.64
C GLY A 555 13.37 -22.29 14.77
N ASN A 556 14.08 -21.80 13.75
CA ASN A 556 15.53 -21.68 13.73
C ASN A 556 16.02 -20.26 14.06
N ASN A 557 15.12 -19.32 14.40
CA ASN A 557 15.44 -17.92 14.74
C ASN A 557 16.27 -17.20 13.67
N ARG A 558 15.98 -17.40 12.39
CA ARG A 558 16.74 -16.84 11.27
C ARG A 558 15.83 -16.39 10.14
N ILE A 559 16.40 -15.59 9.25
CA ILE A 559 15.79 -15.15 7.99
C ILE A 559 16.58 -15.77 6.85
N LEU A 560 15.89 -16.32 5.88
CA LEU A 560 16.46 -16.85 4.65
C LEU A 560 16.15 -15.90 3.51
N LEU A 561 17.16 -15.47 2.76
CA LEU A 561 17.03 -14.74 1.51
C LEU A 561 17.27 -15.73 0.36
N ILE A 562 16.28 -15.93 -0.47
CA ILE A 562 16.22 -16.95 -1.52
C ILE A 562 16.09 -16.29 -2.89
#